data_13fe5c2918b09db757ed963e51b98eec
#
_entry.id   13fe5c2918b09db757ed963e51b98eec
#
_cell.length_a   1.000
_cell.length_b   1.000
_cell.length_c   1.000
_cell.angle_alpha   90.00
_cell.angle_beta   90.00
_cell.angle_gamma   90.00
#
_symmetry.space_group_name_H-M   'P 1'
#
loop_
_entity.id
_entity.type
_entity.pdbx_description
1 polymer ?
#
loop_
_entity_poly.entity_id
_entity_poly.type
_entity_poly.pdbx_seq_one_letter_code
_entity_poly.pdbx_strand_id
1 'polypeptide(L)'
;AASDVYKRQGMYGDRVHRAVVESGDRETGITIHRVNEHYDSGDIVARYRTEVEPGDTPERVAEKVHALEYRYYPLVIEAEIDKLNVCDMKRKPSMRLLLISNSTNAGEAYLEYPKRQIADFLGGVRQVAFVPYAAVTFSYDDYLTKVQARFSELGIDVRSVHRESDPVRMLSQAEAIVVGGGNTFALVKAMQEQGLLRVIRERVPEGVPYVGWSAGSNVACPTICTTNDMPIVEPATFTAAGLVPFQINPHYTDAHPDGHAGETREQRLLEYVEANPCMTVAGLREGCVLRVENGRIELIGERPMRIFRKGQAPYEVRPGDDLNFLLD
;
A
#
# COMPACT_ATOMS: atom_id res chain seq x y z
N ALA A 1 -17.58 -2.34 -15.40
CA ALA A 1 -17.97 -1.38 -16.42
C ALA A 1 -17.62 0.05 -15.95
N ALA A 2 -17.22 0.91 -16.86
CA ALA A 2 -17.10 2.33 -16.63
C ALA A 2 -18.32 3.02 -17.23
N SER A 3 -19.05 3.78 -16.43
CA SER A 3 -20.16 4.57 -16.90
C SER A 3 -19.94 6.03 -16.54
N ASP A 4 -20.36 6.90 -17.43
CA ASP A 4 -20.30 8.33 -17.20
C ASP A 4 -21.44 8.74 -16.27
N VAL A 5 -21.07 9.24 -15.10
CA VAL A 5 -21.78 10.19 -14.26
C VAL A 5 -23.00 9.75 -13.45
N TYR A 6 -22.83 10.00 -12.20
CA TYR A 6 -23.75 10.07 -11.04
C TYR A 6 -25.16 10.65 -11.28
N LYS A 7 -25.41 11.39 -12.35
CA LYS A 7 -26.68 12.10 -12.59
C LYS A 7 -27.37 11.75 -13.92
N ARG A 8 -26.79 10.91 -14.77
CA ARG A 8 -27.25 10.75 -16.16
C ARG A 8 -27.39 9.30 -16.61
N GLN A 9 -27.96 8.46 -15.74
CA GLN A 9 -28.28 7.07 -16.08
C GLN A 9 -29.04 6.97 -17.39
N GLY A 10 -28.64 6.07 -18.28
CA GLY A 10 -29.30 5.84 -19.56
C GLY A 10 -28.79 6.70 -20.74
N MET A 11 -27.78 7.56 -20.53
CA MET A 11 -27.11 8.27 -21.61
C MET A 11 -25.78 7.61 -21.96
N TYR A 12 -25.44 7.55 -23.24
CA TYR A 12 -24.23 6.86 -23.73
C TYR A 12 -23.45 7.72 -24.73
N GLY A 13 -22.11 7.59 -24.67
CA GLY A 13 -21.17 8.21 -25.61
C GLY A 13 -21.28 9.74 -25.65
N ASP A 14 -21.15 10.34 -26.81
CA ASP A 14 -21.10 11.80 -27.02
C ASP A 14 -22.29 12.57 -26.44
N ARG A 15 -23.43 11.90 -26.23
CA ARG A 15 -24.62 12.53 -25.65
C ARG A 15 -24.38 12.98 -24.21
N VAL A 16 -23.57 12.26 -23.45
CA VAL A 16 -23.26 12.60 -22.06
C VAL A 16 -22.41 13.87 -22.02
N HIS A 17 -21.36 13.93 -22.82
CA HIS A 17 -20.44 15.07 -22.85
C HIS A 17 -21.13 16.35 -23.30
N ARG A 18 -22.01 16.24 -24.31
CA ARG A 18 -22.85 17.34 -24.76
C ARG A 18 -23.80 17.84 -23.66
N ALA A 19 -24.43 16.91 -22.95
CA ALA A 19 -25.35 17.25 -21.87
C ALA A 19 -24.61 17.88 -20.67
N VAL A 20 -23.34 17.53 -20.40
CA VAL A 20 -22.47 18.17 -19.39
C VAL A 20 -22.23 19.64 -19.74
N VAL A 21 -21.87 19.92 -21.01
CA VAL A 21 -21.61 21.29 -21.46
C VAL A 21 -22.92 22.12 -21.47
N GLU A 22 -24.02 21.56 -21.96
CA GLU A 22 -25.33 22.24 -22.03
C GLU A 22 -25.92 22.57 -20.66
N SER A 23 -25.66 21.72 -19.63
CA SER A 23 -26.13 21.98 -18.27
C SER A 23 -25.25 22.98 -17.51
N GLY A 24 -24.07 23.32 -18.02
CA GLY A 24 -23.11 24.18 -17.34
C GLY A 24 -22.48 23.53 -16.08
N ASP A 25 -22.45 22.21 -16.05
CA ASP A 25 -21.77 21.48 -14.93
C ASP A 25 -20.30 21.85 -14.90
N ARG A 26 -19.78 22.08 -13.69
CA ARG A 26 -18.36 22.44 -13.47
C ARG A 26 -17.45 21.22 -13.28
N GLU A 27 -18.02 20.05 -13.14
CA GLU A 27 -17.33 18.79 -12.95
C GLU A 27 -17.98 17.69 -13.78
N THR A 28 -17.19 16.78 -14.27
CA THR A 28 -17.61 15.50 -14.86
C THR A 28 -16.63 14.41 -14.43
N GLY A 29 -16.84 13.15 -14.85
CA GLY A 29 -15.91 12.08 -14.49
C GLY A 29 -16.39 10.70 -14.86
N ILE A 30 -15.73 9.69 -14.31
CA ILE A 30 -16.08 8.29 -14.49
C ILE A 30 -16.50 7.63 -13.18
N THR A 31 -17.42 6.70 -13.26
CA THR A 31 -17.78 5.78 -12.18
C THR A 31 -17.48 4.35 -12.63
N ILE A 32 -16.64 3.65 -11.89
CA ILE A 32 -16.33 2.25 -12.14
C ILE A 32 -17.13 1.43 -11.15
N HIS A 33 -17.93 0.49 -11.66
CA HIS A 33 -18.80 -0.36 -10.84
C HIS A 33 -18.72 -1.83 -11.27
N ARG A 34 -19.06 -2.74 -10.37
CA ARG A 34 -19.21 -4.17 -10.69
C ARG A 34 -20.43 -4.35 -11.57
N VAL A 35 -20.36 -5.28 -12.51
CA VAL A 35 -21.49 -5.64 -13.36
C VAL A 35 -22.23 -6.81 -12.72
N ASN A 36 -23.54 -6.70 -12.64
CA ASN A 36 -24.47 -7.78 -12.29
C ASN A 36 -25.47 -8.01 -13.42
N GLU A 37 -26.47 -8.85 -13.20
CA GLU A 37 -27.51 -9.17 -14.20
C GLU A 37 -28.44 -7.95 -14.52
N HIS A 38 -28.37 -6.90 -13.71
CA HIS A 38 -29.15 -5.67 -13.90
C HIS A 38 -28.24 -4.54 -14.39
N TYR A 39 -28.65 -3.86 -15.42
CA TYR A 39 -27.89 -2.77 -16.04
C TYR A 39 -27.65 -1.62 -15.04
N ASP A 40 -26.42 -1.13 -14.94
CA ASP A 40 -26.01 0.02 -14.10
C ASP A 40 -26.36 -0.08 -12.59
N SER A 41 -26.58 -1.29 -12.05
CA SER A 41 -27.01 -1.48 -10.65
C SER A 41 -25.97 -2.16 -9.76
N GLY A 42 -24.75 -2.38 -10.25
CA GLY A 42 -23.67 -3.00 -9.48
C GLY A 42 -23.03 -2.03 -8.47
N ASP A 43 -22.37 -2.61 -7.45
CA ASP A 43 -21.65 -1.84 -6.45
C ASP A 43 -20.58 -0.94 -7.07
N ILE A 44 -20.54 0.32 -6.63
CA ILE A 44 -19.53 1.26 -7.10
C ILE A 44 -18.19 0.89 -6.47
N VAL A 45 -17.18 0.74 -7.33
CA VAL A 45 -15.80 0.43 -6.94
C VAL A 45 -14.98 1.70 -6.76
N ALA A 46 -15.06 2.63 -7.73
CA ALA A 46 -14.31 3.89 -7.70
C ALA A 46 -15.01 4.99 -8.52
N ARG A 47 -14.70 6.24 -8.18
CA ARG A 47 -15.12 7.43 -8.93
C ARG A 47 -13.96 8.38 -9.10
N TYR A 48 -13.81 8.92 -10.31
CA TYR A 48 -12.79 9.93 -10.61
C TYR A 48 -13.42 11.09 -11.34
N ARG A 49 -13.01 12.31 -11.00
CA ARG A 49 -13.59 13.56 -11.53
C ARG A 49 -12.55 14.38 -12.25
N THR A 50 -13.02 15.22 -13.16
CA THR A 50 -12.25 16.27 -13.82
C THR A 50 -13.07 17.54 -13.89
N GLU A 51 -12.42 18.69 -13.87
CA GLU A 51 -13.08 19.97 -14.02
C GLU A 51 -13.50 20.22 -15.45
N VAL A 52 -14.66 20.87 -15.62
CA VAL A 52 -15.14 21.41 -16.88
C VAL A 52 -14.95 22.92 -16.85
N GLU A 53 -14.09 23.41 -17.73
CA GLU A 53 -13.76 24.83 -17.82
C GLU A 53 -14.79 25.59 -18.65
N PRO A 54 -15.03 26.88 -18.37
CA PRO A 54 -15.86 27.72 -19.22
C PRO A 54 -15.32 27.76 -20.65
N GLY A 55 -16.11 27.28 -21.61
CA GLY A 55 -15.71 27.21 -23.01
C GLY A 55 -15.22 25.84 -23.50
N ASP A 56 -15.18 24.83 -22.61
CA ASP A 56 -14.95 23.46 -23.05
C ASP A 56 -16.05 23.02 -24.04
N THR A 57 -15.63 22.39 -25.12
CA THR A 57 -16.56 21.74 -26.06
C THR A 57 -16.86 20.31 -25.61
N PRO A 58 -17.94 19.68 -26.11
CA PRO A 58 -18.23 18.27 -25.82
C PRO A 58 -17.03 17.34 -26.12
N GLU A 59 -16.28 17.61 -27.20
CA GLU A 59 -15.10 16.86 -27.60
C GLU A 59 -13.97 17.02 -26.57
N ARG A 60 -13.79 18.24 -26.05
CA ARG A 60 -12.77 18.51 -25.02
C ARG A 60 -13.14 17.83 -23.69
N VAL A 61 -14.40 17.81 -23.33
CA VAL A 61 -14.92 17.07 -22.17
C VAL A 61 -14.69 15.57 -22.36
N ALA A 62 -14.97 15.03 -23.55
CA ALA A 62 -14.70 13.63 -23.87
C ALA A 62 -13.22 13.26 -23.71
N GLU A 63 -12.30 14.10 -24.21
CA GLU A 63 -10.85 13.88 -24.04
C GLU A 63 -10.44 13.81 -22.55
N LYS A 64 -10.96 14.72 -21.71
CA LYS A 64 -10.71 14.73 -20.26
C LYS A 64 -11.24 13.46 -19.59
N VAL A 65 -12.44 13.00 -19.97
CA VAL A 65 -13.04 11.77 -19.43
C VAL A 65 -12.27 10.52 -19.88
N HIS A 66 -11.91 10.42 -21.16
CA HIS A 66 -11.12 9.31 -21.68
C HIS A 66 -9.72 9.26 -21.01
N ALA A 67 -9.13 10.42 -20.70
CA ALA A 67 -7.85 10.45 -19.96
C ALA A 67 -7.98 9.83 -18.56
N LEU A 68 -9.12 10.03 -17.89
CA LEU A 68 -9.41 9.35 -16.61
C LEU A 68 -9.59 7.83 -16.81
N GLU A 69 -10.32 7.40 -17.86
CA GLU A 69 -10.53 5.99 -18.16
C GLU A 69 -9.18 5.29 -18.42
N TYR A 70 -8.36 5.81 -19.31
CA TYR A 70 -7.05 5.23 -19.63
C TYR A 70 -6.13 5.15 -18.41
N ARG A 71 -6.20 6.15 -17.53
CA ARG A 71 -5.37 6.20 -16.32
C ARG A 71 -5.84 5.26 -15.23
N TYR A 72 -7.12 5.23 -14.93
CA TYR A 72 -7.63 4.61 -13.70
C TYR A 72 -8.31 3.26 -13.91
N TYR A 73 -8.90 3.01 -15.07
CA TYR A 73 -9.63 1.76 -15.31
C TYR A 73 -8.74 0.52 -15.20
N PRO A 74 -7.53 0.48 -15.80
CA PRO A 74 -6.62 -0.67 -15.62
C PRO A 74 -6.24 -0.89 -14.15
N LEU A 75 -5.93 0.17 -13.42
CA LEU A 75 -5.52 0.10 -12.02
C LEU A 75 -6.63 -0.45 -11.12
N VAL A 76 -7.88 -0.02 -11.37
CA VAL A 76 -9.04 -0.50 -10.60
C VAL A 76 -9.36 -1.96 -10.92
N ILE A 77 -9.27 -2.38 -12.18
CA ILE A 77 -9.44 -3.80 -12.55
C ILE A 77 -8.39 -4.67 -11.87
N GLU A 78 -7.12 -4.28 -11.93
CA GLU A 78 -6.03 -5.00 -11.27
C GLU A 78 -6.30 -5.14 -9.77
N ALA A 79 -6.70 -4.05 -9.11
CA ALA A 79 -7.04 -4.05 -7.69
C ALA A 79 -8.23 -4.97 -7.34
N GLU A 80 -9.26 -5.03 -8.19
CA GLU A 80 -10.41 -5.94 -7.96
C GLU A 80 -10.03 -7.40 -8.16
N ILE A 81 -9.20 -7.71 -9.16
CA ILE A 81 -8.65 -9.05 -9.36
C ILE A 81 -7.81 -9.48 -8.15
N ASP A 82 -6.97 -8.56 -7.64
CA ASP A 82 -6.14 -8.83 -6.47
C ASP A 82 -6.95 -9.10 -5.20
N LYS A 83 -8.06 -8.39 -4.99
CA LYS A 83 -8.98 -8.67 -3.87
C LYS A 83 -9.57 -10.08 -3.94
N LEU A 84 -9.86 -10.58 -5.14
CA LEU A 84 -10.35 -11.95 -5.34
C LEU A 84 -9.26 -12.99 -5.03
N ASN A 85 -8.00 -12.65 -5.31
CA ASN A 85 -6.85 -13.53 -5.09
C ASN A 85 -6.38 -13.57 -3.62
N VAL A 86 -6.72 -12.57 -2.80
CA VAL A 86 -6.29 -12.51 -1.38
C VAL A 86 -6.81 -13.69 -0.57
N CYS A 87 -8.03 -14.17 -0.85
CA CYS A 87 -8.56 -15.37 -0.19
C CYS A 87 -7.87 -16.68 -0.64
N ASP A 88 -7.14 -16.67 -1.77
CA ASP A 88 -6.47 -17.83 -2.35
C ASP A 88 -4.93 -17.82 -2.20
N MET A 89 -4.38 -16.87 -1.45
CA MET A 89 -2.93 -16.75 -1.25
C MET A 89 -2.39 -17.91 -0.42
N LYS A 90 -1.94 -18.94 -1.11
CA LYS A 90 -1.21 -20.05 -0.50
C LYS A 90 0.18 -19.61 -0.09
N ARG A 91 0.71 -20.19 0.99
CA ARG A 91 2.10 -20.03 1.42
C ARG A 91 3.06 -20.19 0.23
N LYS A 92 3.89 -19.19 -0.04
CA LYS A 92 4.93 -19.24 -1.07
C LYS A 92 6.29 -19.41 -0.38
N PRO A 93 6.88 -20.61 -0.37
CA PRO A 93 8.12 -20.90 0.37
C PRO A 93 9.31 -20.01 -0.06
N SER A 94 9.33 -19.57 -1.33
CA SER A 94 10.38 -18.72 -1.88
C SER A 94 10.32 -17.27 -1.42
N MET A 95 9.19 -16.81 -0.87
CA MET A 95 8.99 -15.42 -0.49
C MET A 95 9.84 -15.03 0.72
N ARG A 96 10.52 -13.91 0.61
CA ARG A 96 11.42 -13.35 1.63
C ARG A 96 11.04 -11.91 1.94
N LEU A 97 10.50 -11.66 3.15
CA LEU A 97 10.06 -10.34 3.60
C LEU A 97 10.67 -9.99 4.96
N LEU A 98 11.09 -8.74 5.11
CA LEU A 98 11.46 -8.14 6.39
C LEU A 98 10.63 -6.88 6.59
N LEU A 99 9.60 -6.99 7.44
CA LEU A 99 8.59 -5.96 7.65
C LEU A 99 8.79 -5.31 9.01
N ILE A 100 9.30 -4.08 9.00
CA ILE A 100 9.80 -3.36 10.16
C ILE A 100 8.75 -2.34 10.60
N SER A 101 8.41 -2.29 11.87
CA SER A 101 7.36 -1.39 12.38
C SER A 101 7.69 0.08 12.17
N ASN A 102 8.89 0.50 12.57
CA ASN A 102 9.35 1.89 12.54
C ASN A 102 10.82 1.97 12.11
N SER A 103 11.24 3.13 11.65
CA SER A 103 12.64 3.33 11.24
C SER A 103 13.57 3.71 12.40
N THR A 104 13.03 4.21 13.51
CA THR A 104 13.85 4.80 14.58
C THR A 104 13.14 4.66 15.92
N ASN A 105 13.79 4.06 16.90
CA ASN A 105 13.33 4.07 18.29
C ASN A 105 13.79 5.35 18.98
N ALA A 106 13.10 5.74 20.06
CA ALA A 106 13.48 6.92 20.84
C ALA A 106 14.92 6.79 21.36
N GLY A 107 15.76 7.77 21.05
CA GLY A 107 17.16 7.81 21.48
C GLY A 107 18.13 7.01 20.59
N GLU A 108 17.65 6.36 19.53
CA GLU A 108 18.50 5.61 18.60
C GLU A 108 18.70 6.36 17.27
N ALA A 109 19.73 5.97 16.54
CA ALA A 109 19.93 6.45 15.18
C ALA A 109 18.97 5.76 14.18
N TYR A 110 18.79 6.37 13.01
CA TYR A 110 17.95 5.86 11.95
C TYR A 110 18.31 4.43 11.55
N LEU A 111 17.34 3.49 11.55
CA LEU A 111 17.48 2.06 11.27
C LEU A 111 18.57 1.38 12.12
N GLU A 112 18.84 1.85 13.34
CA GLU A 112 19.85 1.25 14.20
C GLU A 112 19.38 -0.08 14.77
N TYR A 113 18.18 -0.13 15.38
CA TYR A 113 17.68 -1.37 16.00
C TYR A 113 17.49 -2.54 15.00
N PRO A 114 17.02 -2.32 13.76
CA PRO A 114 16.85 -3.41 12.80
C PRO A 114 18.10 -3.67 11.94
N LYS A 115 19.21 -2.96 12.17
CA LYS A 115 20.41 -3.03 11.34
C LYS A 115 20.96 -4.46 11.20
N ARG A 116 21.03 -5.18 12.32
CA ARG A 116 21.50 -6.58 12.32
C ARG A 116 20.55 -7.48 11.54
N GLN A 117 19.24 -7.33 11.73
CA GLN A 117 18.23 -8.09 11.02
C GLN A 117 18.26 -7.82 9.50
N ILE A 118 18.46 -6.56 9.11
CA ILE A 118 18.64 -6.18 7.70
C ILE A 118 19.90 -6.84 7.12
N ALA A 119 21.03 -6.80 7.83
CA ALA A 119 22.27 -7.41 7.40
C ALA A 119 22.15 -8.93 7.21
N ASP A 120 21.59 -9.63 8.20
CA ASP A 120 21.38 -11.07 8.14
C ASP A 120 20.40 -11.46 7.00
N PHE A 121 19.33 -10.70 6.84
CA PHE A 121 18.28 -10.95 5.85
C PHE A 121 18.78 -10.70 4.41
N LEU A 122 19.57 -9.67 4.19
CA LEU A 122 20.13 -9.30 2.89
C LEU A 122 21.51 -9.96 2.62
N GLY A 123 21.90 -10.94 3.41
CA GLY A 123 23.20 -11.60 3.25
C GLY A 123 23.50 -11.99 1.80
N GLY A 124 24.64 -11.51 1.26
CA GLY A 124 25.05 -11.72 -0.13
C GLY A 124 24.55 -10.68 -1.14
N VAL A 125 23.57 -9.84 -0.79
CA VAL A 125 23.09 -8.71 -1.62
C VAL A 125 24.13 -7.60 -1.58
N ARG A 126 24.49 -7.08 -2.74
CA ARG A 126 25.45 -5.96 -2.88
C ARG A 126 24.78 -4.64 -3.18
N GLN A 127 23.64 -4.69 -3.84
CA GLN A 127 22.92 -3.50 -4.24
C GLN A 127 21.41 -3.70 -4.05
N VAL A 128 20.73 -2.68 -3.54
CA VAL A 128 19.26 -2.67 -3.37
C VAL A 128 18.62 -1.59 -4.22
N ALA A 129 17.41 -1.87 -4.70
CA ALA A 129 16.54 -0.87 -5.31
C ALA A 129 15.68 -0.22 -4.24
N PHE A 130 15.81 1.08 -4.05
CA PHE A 130 15.11 1.84 -3.03
C PHE A 130 13.94 2.64 -3.59
N VAL A 131 12.77 2.51 -2.96
CA VAL A 131 11.53 3.25 -3.28
C VAL A 131 11.30 4.31 -2.21
N PRO A 132 11.52 5.63 -2.50
CA PRO A 132 11.48 6.72 -1.52
C PRO A 132 10.13 7.44 -1.41
N TYR A 133 9.12 7.06 -2.17
CA TYR A 133 7.91 7.86 -2.47
C TYR A 133 7.00 8.15 -1.28
N ALA A 134 7.29 7.61 -0.10
CA ALA A 134 6.63 7.98 1.15
C ALA A 134 7.11 9.33 1.72
N ALA A 135 8.23 9.86 1.25
CA ALA A 135 8.75 11.17 1.69
C ALA A 135 7.88 12.30 1.11
N VAL A 136 7.45 13.22 1.99
CA VAL A 136 6.60 14.36 1.62
C VAL A 136 7.22 15.69 2.06
N THR A 137 7.79 15.74 3.26
CA THR A 137 8.33 16.98 3.86
C THR A 137 9.82 17.20 3.59
N PHE A 138 10.49 16.26 2.92
CA PHE A 138 11.89 16.33 2.52
C PHE A 138 12.07 15.65 1.15
N SER A 139 13.18 15.94 0.48
CA SER A 139 13.40 15.44 -0.89
C SER A 139 13.70 13.95 -0.93
N TYR A 140 13.44 13.31 -2.07
CA TYR A 140 13.82 11.91 -2.29
C TYR A 140 15.34 11.72 -2.27
N ASP A 141 16.11 12.75 -2.65
CA ASP A 141 17.57 12.74 -2.58
C ASP A 141 18.09 12.78 -1.14
N ASP A 142 17.49 13.58 -0.26
CA ASP A 142 17.80 13.57 1.17
C ASP A 142 17.47 12.22 1.79
N TYR A 143 16.35 11.62 1.35
CA TYR A 143 15.97 10.30 1.80
C TYR A 143 16.97 9.23 1.36
N LEU A 144 17.34 9.25 0.08
CA LEU A 144 18.37 8.36 -0.46
C LEU A 144 19.68 8.49 0.34
N THR A 145 20.12 9.72 0.58
CA THR A 145 21.37 9.98 1.34
C THR A 145 21.31 9.37 2.73
N LYS A 146 20.18 9.52 3.42
CA LYS A 146 19.98 8.97 4.76
C LYS A 146 19.97 7.43 4.77
N VAL A 147 19.32 6.81 3.79
CA VAL A 147 19.26 5.35 3.65
C VAL A 147 20.61 4.81 3.22
N GLN A 148 21.28 5.43 2.23
CA GLN A 148 22.61 5.04 1.79
C GLN A 148 23.62 5.07 2.93
N ALA A 149 23.61 6.09 3.79
CA ALA A 149 24.49 6.16 4.94
C ALA A 149 24.38 4.91 5.83
N ARG A 150 23.14 4.45 6.10
CA ARG A 150 22.90 3.26 6.91
C ARG A 150 23.30 1.96 6.19
N PHE A 151 22.95 1.83 4.91
CA PHE A 151 23.24 0.62 4.13
C PHE A 151 24.74 0.49 3.79
N SER A 152 25.47 1.60 3.68
CA SER A 152 26.94 1.57 3.51
C SER A 152 27.65 0.92 4.68
N GLU A 153 27.13 1.04 5.92
CA GLU A 153 27.67 0.35 7.09
C GLU A 153 27.55 -1.19 6.97
N LEU A 154 26.63 -1.65 6.11
CA LEU A 154 26.39 -3.07 5.81
C LEU A 154 27.14 -3.53 4.55
N GLY A 155 27.87 -2.63 3.88
CA GLY A 155 28.53 -2.90 2.60
C GLY A 155 27.54 -3.00 1.41
N ILE A 156 26.35 -2.43 1.53
CA ILE A 156 25.28 -2.49 0.52
C ILE A 156 25.13 -1.12 -0.14
N ASP A 157 25.16 -1.09 -1.47
CA ASP A 157 24.86 0.10 -2.27
C ASP A 157 23.35 0.29 -2.45
N VAL A 158 22.90 1.56 -2.49
CA VAL A 158 21.48 1.90 -2.63
C VAL A 158 21.25 2.68 -3.91
N ARG A 159 20.53 2.10 -4.85
CA ARG A 159 20.02 2.82 -6.01
C ARG A 159 18.56 3.15 -5.80
N SER A 160 18.18 4.39 -6.08
CA SER A 160 16.80 4.84 -5.89
C SER A 160 16.05 4.99 -7.20
N VAL A 161 14.84 4.44 -7.24
CA VAL A 161 13.99 4.42 -8.43
C VAL A 161 13.64 5.82 -8.95
N HIS A 162 13.61 6.85 -8.10
CA HIS A 162 13.29 8.22 -8.52
C HIS A 162 14.34 8.88 -9.39
N ARG A 163 15.57 8.34 -9.43
CA ARG A 163 16.67 8.81 -10.28
C ARG A 163 16.76 8.10 -11.62
N GLU A 164 15.91 7.09 -11.84
CA GLU A 164 15.95 6.28 -13.06
C GLU A 164 14.90 6.74 -14.07
N SER A 165 15.29 6.72 -15.34
CA SER A 165 14.37 7.01 -16.44
C SER A 165 13.33 5.88 -16.64
N ASP A 166 13.64 4.66 -16.20
CA ASP A 166 12.77 3.49 -16.24
C ASP A 166 12.78 2.78 -14.88
N PRO A 167 11.99 3.27 -13.92
CA PRO A 167 11.90 2.68 -12.57
C PRO A 167 11.42 1.23 -12.57
N VAL A 168 10.54 0.86 -13.51
CA VAL A 168 10.02 -0.51 -13.67
C VAL A 168 11.14 -1.46 -14.04
N ARG A 169 11.93 -1.11 -15.05
CA ARG A 169 13.07 -1.92 -15.46
C ARG A 169 14.11 -2.07 -14.35
N MET A 170 14.43 -0.98 -13.67
CA MET A 170 15.36 -1.03 -12.54
C MET A 170 14.87 -2.00 -11.46
N LEU A 171 13.61 -1.88 -11.04
CA LEU A 171 13.04 -2.71 -10.00
C LEU A 171 12.95 -4.18 -10.42
N SER A 172 12.66 -4.46 -11.70
CA SER A 172 12.61 -5.82 -12.24
C SER A 172 13.96 -6.54 -12.26
N GLN A 173 15.06 -5.80 -12.25
CA GLN A 173 16.44 -6.32 -12.24
C GLN A 173 17.10 -6.25 -10.86
N ALA A 174 16.39 -5.80 -9.83
CA ALA A 174 16.94 -5.60 -8.49
C ALA A 174 17.34 -6.92 -7.81
N GLU A 175 18.47 -6.91 -7.10
CA GLU A 175 18.88 -8.01 -6.22
C GLU A 175 18.00 -8.07 -4.96
N ALA A 176 17.56 -6.92 -4.47
CA ALA A 176 16.59 -6.79 -3.38
C ALA A 176 15.83 -5.46 -3.52
N ILE A 177 14.62 -5.43 -2.98
CA ILE A 177 13.72 -4.27 -3.01
C ILE A 177 13.58 -3.71 -1.60
N VAL A 178 13.79 -2.40 -1.47
CA VAL A 178 13.69 -1.68 -0.19
C VAL A 178 12.66 -0.56 -0.32
N VAL A 179 11.66 -0.54 0.54
CA VAL A 179 10.57 0.45 0.52
C VAL A 179 10.56 1.26 1.81
N GLY A 180 10.75 2.55 1.66
CA GLY A 180 10.85 3.49 2.77
C GLY A 180 9.53 3.82 3.43
N GLY A 181 9.60 4.26 4.69
CA GLY A 181 8.46 4.79 5.45
C GLY A 181 8.22 6.27 5.20
N GLY A 182 7.11 6.78 5.70
CA GLY A 182 6.58 8.12 5.56
C GLY A 182 5.09 8.05 5.31
N ASN A 183 4.52 8.88 4.44
CA ASN A 183 3.10 8.86 4.15
C ASN A 183 2.72 7.71 3.19
N THR A 184 1.89 6.80 3.65
CA THR A 184 1.48 5.59 2.92
C THR A 184 0.64 5.92 1.68
N PHE A 185 -0.20 6.95 1.73
CA PHE A 185 -1.04 7.34 0.58
C PHE A 185 -0.18 7.90 -0.56
N ALA A 186 0.80 8.75 -0.24
CA ALA A 186 1.76 9.27 -1.22
C ALA A 186 2.57 8.13 -1.85
N LEU A 187 3.04 7.18 -1.03
CA LEU A 187 3.78 6.00 -1.47
C LEU A 187 2.98 5.17 -2.46
N VAL A 188 1.79 4.72 -2.08
CA VAL A 188 0.95 3.85 -2.92
C VAL A 188 0.55 4.56 -4.21
N LYS A 189 0.16 5.84 -4.15
CA LYS A 189 -0.17 6.61 -5.34
C LYS A 189 0.97 6.60 -6.36
N ALA A 190 2.18 6.96 -5.93
CA ALA A 190 3.33 7.00 -6.82
C ALA A 190 3.70 5.60 -7.35
N MET A 191 3.61 4.56 -6.52
CA MET A 191 3.87 3.19 -6.95
C MET A 191 2.85 2.68 -7.96
N GLN A 192 1.57 3.05 -7.82
CA GLN A 192 0.52 2.72 -8.79
C GLN A 192 0.74 3.44 -10.12
N GLU A 193 0.97 4.75 -10.07
CA GLU A 193 1.20 5.58 -11.27
C GLU A 193 2.40 5.14 -12.10
N GLN A 194 3.43 4.57 -11.44
CA GLN A 194 4.65 4.09 -12.09
C GLN A 194 4.65 2.58 -12.33
N GLY A 195 3.59 1.84 -11.99
CA GLY A 195 3.50 0.40 -12.20
C GLY A 195 4.42 -0.46 -11.33
N LEU A 196 4.96 0.09 -10.22
CA LEU A 196 5.94 -0.60 -9.38
C LEU A 196 5.33 -1.71 -8.54
N LEU A 197 4.06 -1.58 -8.13
CA LEU A 197 3.35 -2.63 -7.38
C LEU A 197 3.31 -3.95 -8.15
N ARG A 198 3.07 -3.88 -9.47
CA ARG A 198 3.07 -5.06 -10.34
C ARG A 198 4.43 -5.78 -10.31
N VAL A 199 5.52 -5.03 -10.47
CA VAL A 199 6.87 -5.61 -10.42
C VAL A 199 7.16 -6.29 -9.08
N ILE A 200 6.76 -5.66 -7.97
CA ILE A 200 6.93 -6.23 -6.63
C ILE A 200 6.17 -7.56 -6.50
N ARG A 201 4.91 -7.61 -6.97
CA ARG A 201 4.08 -8.83 -6.95
C ARG A 201 4.65 -9.97 -7.80
N GLU A 202 5.37 -9.64 -8.86
CA GLU A 202 6.04 -10.62 -9.73
C GLU A 202 7.35 -11.11 -9.08
N ARG A 203 8.22 -10.19 -8.67
CA ARG A 203 9.61 -10.49 -8.30
C ARG A 203 9.77 -11.05 -6.88
N VAL A 204 9.01 -10.55 -5.92
CA VAL A 204 9.15 -10.97 -4.52
C VAL A 204 8.75 -12.43 -4.31
N PRO A 205 7.64 -12.94 -4.91
CA PRO A 205 7.32 -14.36 -4.87
C PRO A 205 8.33 -15.28 -5.57
N GLU A 206 9.15 -14.75 -6.48
CA GLU A 206 10.27 -15.47 -7.11
C GLU A 206 11.51 -15.57 -6.21
N GLY A 207 11.50 -14.92 -5.04
CA GLY A 207 12.58 -14.99 -4.06
C GLY A 207 13.42 -13.72 -3.93
N VAL A 208 13.09 -12.65 -4.66
CA VAL A 208 13.74 -11.34 -4.47
C VAL A 208 13.38 -10.80 -3.08
N PRO A 209 14.37 -10.53 -2.20
CA PRO A 209 14.11 -10.04 -0.86
C PRO A 209 13.41 -8.68 -0.86
N TYR A 210 12.42 -8.53 0.02
CA TYR A 210 11.72 -7.28 0.25
C TYR A 210 11.96 -6.79 1.69
N VAL A 211 12.39 -5.56 1.84
CA VAL A 211 12.52 -4.88 3.14
C VAL A 211 11.64 -3.65 3.13
N GLY A 212 10.72 -3.56 4.07
CA GLY A 212 9.85 -2.39 4.23
C GLY A 212 9.85 -1.91 5.69
N TRP A 213 9.75 -0.59 5.91
CA TRP A 213 9.51 -0.05 7.25
C TRP A 213 8.36 0.95 7.25
N SER A 214 7.55 0.92 8.33
CA SER A 214 6.38 1.79 8.48
C SER A 214 5.44 1.69 7.28
N ALA A 215 5.27 2.74 6.46
CA ALA A 215 4.52 2.71 5.22
C ALA A 215 4.95 1.57 4.28
N GLY A 216 6.27 1.29 4.17
CA GLY A 216 6.79 0.18 3.38
C GLY A 216 6.35 -1.19 3.90
N SER A 217 6.17 -1.37 5.20
CA SER A 217 5.58 -2.60 5.76
C SER A 217 4.08 -2.67 5.50
N ASN A 218 3.37 -1.55 5.59
CA ASN A 218 1.94 -1.51 5.30
C ASN A 218 1.65 -1.81 3.81
N VAL A 219 2.49 -1.33 2.89
CA VAL A 219 2.36 -1.63 1.45
C VAL A 219 2.56 -3.11 1.11
N ALA A 220 3.26 -3.89 1.93
CA ALA A 220 3.34 -5.34 1.74
C ALA A 220 2.00 -6.07 1.97
N CYS A 221 1.04 -5.43 2.64
CA CYS A 221 -0.29 -5.96 2.92
C CYS A 221 -1.21 -5.94 1.68
N PRO A 222 -2.41 -6.55 1.76
CA PRO A 222 -3.41 -6.49 0.68
C PRO A 222 -3.87 -5.06 0.37
N THR A 223 -4.05 -4.25 1.41
CA THR A 223 -4.48 -2.84 1.29
C THR A 223 -3.71 -1.95 2.28
N ILE A 224 -3.79 -0.64 2.07
CA ILE A 224 -3.25 0.35 3.02
C ILE A 224 -4.27 0.78 4.09
N CYS A 225 -5.41 0.12 4.19
CA CYS A 225 -6.54 0.55 5.05
C CYS A 225 -6.23 0.52 6.55
N THR A 226 -5.13 -0.11 6.97
CA THR A 226 -4.69 -0.13 8.38
C THR A 226 -3.52 0.83 8.66
N THR A 227 -3.24 1.76 7.75
CA THR A 227 -2.25 2.84 7.99
C THR A 227 -2.74 3.83 9.05
N ASN A 228 -1.79 4.52 9.68
CA ASN A 228 -2.07 5.59 10.63
C ASN A 228 -1.99 6.98 9.98
N ASP A 229 -1.60 7.03 8.71
CA ASP A 229 -1.29 8.27 8.02
C ASP A 229 -2.54 9.06 7.61
N MET A 230 -2.38 10.37 7.49
CA MET A 230 -3.41 11.22 6.91
C MET A 230 -3.45 11.02 5.38
N PRO A 231 -4.67 10.94 4.78
CA PRO A 231 -4.86 10.79 3.33
C PRO A 231 -4.62 12.14 2.61
N ILE A 232 -3.36 12.56 2.54
CA ILE A 232 -2.94 13.85 1.95
C ILE A 232 -3.04 13.88 0.42
N VAL A 233 -3.12 12.71 -0.20
CA VAL A 233 -3.35 12.52 -1.63
C VAL A 233 -4.27 11.32 -1.83
N GLU A 234 -4.98 11.27 -2.95
CA GLU A 234 -5.87 10.18 -3.30
C GLU A 234 -5.15 9.20 -4.26
N PRO A 235 -4.84 7.95 -3.84
CA PRO A 235 -4.38 6.91 -4.75
C PRO A 235 -5.54 6.39 -5.61
N ALA A 236 -5.24 5.72 -6.71
CA ALA A 236 -6.25 5.13 -7.59
C ALA A 236 -7.13 4.11 -6.84
N THR A 237 -6.52 3.32 -5.97
CA THR A 237 -7.19 2.38 -5.06
C THR A 237 -6.38 2.27 -3.76
N PHE A 238 -6.96 1.66 -2.73
CA PHE A 238 -6.24 1.31 -1.50
C PHE A 238 -5.49 -0.02 -1.59
N THR A 239 -5.57 -0.71 -2.73
CA THR A 239 -4.87 -1.98 -2.95
C THR A 239 -3.35 -1.75 -2.97
N ALA A 240 -2.65 -2.58 -2.23
CA ALA A 240 -1.21 -2.53 -2.08
C ALA A 240 -0.53 -3.77 -2.71
N ALA A 241 0.66 -4.15 -2.30
CA ALA A 241 1.40 -5.22 -2.97
C ALA A 241 0.83 -6.63 -2.72
N GLY A 242 0.12 -6.87 -1.61
CA GLY A 242 -0.50 -8.16 -1.31
C GLY A 242 0.52 -9.31 -1.18
N LEU A 243 1.66 -9.06 -0.56
CA LEU A 243 2.72 -10.06 -0.34
C LEU A 243 2.41 -10.96 0.86
N VAL A 244 1.55 -10.51 1.76
CA VAL A 244 1.05 -11.28 2.91
C VAL A 244 -0.47 -11.26 2.91
N PRO A 245 -1.16 -12.31 3.43
CA PRO A 245 -2.63 -12.38 3.43
C PRO A 245 -3.29 -11.66 4.61
N PHE A 246 -2.55 -10.89 5.37
CA PHE A 246 -3.01 -10.15 6.55
C PHE A 246 -2.63 -8.68 6.47
N GLN A 247 -3.23 -7.87 7.34
CA GLN A 247 -2.92 -6.46 7.46
C GLN A 247 -1.90 -6.21 8.59
N ILE A 248 -1.05 -5.21 8.42
CA ILE A 248 -0.16 -4.70 9.47
C ILE A 248 -0.60 -3.28 9.82
N ASN A 249 -0.79 -3.01 11.11
CA ASN A 249 -0.80 -1.64 11.62
C ASN A 249 0.59 -1.37 12.21
N PRO A 250 1.49 -0.69 11.48
CA PRO A 250 2.81 -0.33 11.99
C PRO A 250 2.66 0.76 13.06
N HIS A 251 3.68 0.95 13.90
CA HIS A 251 3.64 1.88 15.05
C HIS A 251 2.43 1.63 15.97
N TYR A 252 1.99 0.37 16.12
CA TYR A 252 0.90 0.08 17.02
C TYR A 252 1.26 0.50 18.44
N THR A 253 0.31 1.12 19.12
CA THR A 253 0.47 1.57 20.50
C THR A 253 -0.83 1.35 21.28
N ASP A 254 -0.68 0.98 22.54
CA ASP A 254 -1.78 0.94 23.52
C ASP A 254 -1.95 2.30 24.21
N ALA A 255 -1.01 3.25 23.97
CA ALA A 255 -1.05 4.56 24.61
C ALA A 255 -2.28 5.36 24.16
N HIS A 256 -2.98 5.87 25.14
CA HIS A 256 -4.08 6.80 24.97
C HIS A 256 -3.73 8.05 25.77
N PRO A 257 -3.62 9.22 25.13
CA PRO A 257 -3.26 10.45 25.84
C PRO A 257 -4.24 10.78 26.96
N ASP A 258 -3.74 11.19 28.10
CA ASP A 258 -4.57 11.59 29.24
C ASP A 258 -5.54 12.73 28.84
N GLY A 259 -6.81 12.59 29.18
CA GLY A 259 -7.85 13.57 28.87
C GLY A 259 -8.34 13.55 27.43
N HIS A 260 -7.86 12.62 26.58
CA HIS A 260 -8.38 12.44 25.23
C HIS A 260 -9.60 11.50 25.23
N ALA A 261 -10.75 12.00 24.76
CA ALA A 261 -12.00 11.25 24.70
C ALA A 261 -12.26 10.56 23.34
N GLY A 262 -11.29 10.65 22.40
CA GLY A 262 -11.39 10.01 21.10
C GLY A 262 -11.10 8.51 21.15
N GLU A 263 -11.33 7.85 20.02
CA GLU A 263 -11.11 6.42 19.86
C GLU A 263 -9.63 6.04 20.00
N THR A 264 -9.40 4.89 20.66
CA THR A 264 -8.08 4.28 20.76
C THR A 264 -7.68 3.64 19.42
N ARG A 265 -6.40 3.33 19.26
CA ARG A 265 -5.91 2.55 18.13
C ARG A 265 -6.60 1.18 18.05
N GLU A 266 -6.78 0.52 19.18
CA GLU A 266 -7.48 -0.75 19.29
C GLU A 266 -8.92 -0.66 18.76
N GLN A 267 -9.68 0.35 19.18
CA GLN A 267 -11.06 0.53 18.72
C GLN A 267 -11.15 0.69 17.20
N ARG A 268 -10.26 1.48 16.60
CA ARG A 268 -10.23 1.65 15.12
C ARG A 268 -9.89 0.35 14.38
N LEU A 269 -9.00 -0.48 14.92
CA LEU A 269 -8.69 -1.77 14.33
C LEU A 269 -9.82 -2.79 14.51
N LEU A 270 -10.57 -2.73 15.62
CA LEU A 270 -11.80 -3.53 15.82
C LEU A 270 -12.88 -3.15 14.79
N GLU A 271 -13.08 -1.86 14.51
CA GLU A 271 -13.97 -1.40 13.43
C GLU A 271 -13.54 -1.95 12.07
N TYR A 272 -12.22 -1.91 11.80
CA TYR A 272 -11.70 -2.45 10.56
C TYR A 272 -12.00 -3.93 10.37
N VAL A 273 -11.73 -4.78 11.37
CA VAL A 273 -12.00 -6.24 11.27
C VAL A 273 -13.49 -6.55 11.26
N GLU A 274 -14.34 -5.72 11.89
CA GLU A 274 -15.79 -5.86 11.80
C GLU A 274 -16.29 -5.66 10.36
N ALA A 275 -15.79 -4.64 9.68
CA ALA A 275 -16.09 -4.35 8.27
C ALA A 275 -15.41 -5.32 7.29
N ASN A 276 -14.32 -5.97 7.68
CA ASN A 276 -13.52 -6.88 6.86
C ASN A 276 -13.34 -8.24 7.55
N PRO A 277 -14.38 -9.06 7.64
CA PRO A 277 -14.44 -10.24 8.50
C PRO A 277 -13.42 -11.35 8.18
N CYS A 278 -12.91 -11.39 6.96
CA CYS A 278 -11.89 -12.35 6.53
C CYS A 278 -10.45 -11.88 6.82
N MET A 279 -10.27 -10.63 7.28
CA MET A 279 -8.95 -10.06 7.50
C MET A 279 -8.48 -10.25 8.94
N THR A 280 -7.20 -10.63 9.09
CA THR A 280 -6.46 -10.53 10.35
C THR A 280 -5.63 -9.26 10.33
N VAL A 281 -5.55 -8.53 11.44
CA VAL A 281 -4.66 -7.37 11.59
C VAL A 281 -3.62 -7.67 12.66
N ALA A 282 -2.36 -7.45 12.30
CA ALA A 282 -1.20 -7.51 13.17
C ALA A 282 -0.81 -6.09 13.61
N GLY A 283 -1.10 -5.74 14.85
CA GLY A 283 -0.66 -4.49 15.49
C GLY A 283 0.81 -4.59 15.88
N LEU A 284 1.70 -4.16 14.99
CA LEU A 284 3.15 -4.30 15.13
C LEU A 284 3.72 -3.10 15.89
N ARG A 285 4.15 -3.32 17.13
CA ARG A 285 4.72 -2.26 17.98
C ARG A 285 6.10 -1.81 17.52
N GLU A 286 6.45 -0.57 17.82
CA GLU A 286 7.78 -0.02 17.56
C GLU A 286 8.89 -0.88 18.21
N GLY A 287 10.01 -1.01 17.51
CA GLY A 287 11.12 -1.90 17.89
C GLY A 287 10.91 -3.35 17.46
N CYS A 288 9.80 -3.68 16.79
CA CYS A 288 9.50 -5.03 16.31
C CYS A 288 9.59 -5.17 14.79
N VAL A 289 9.91 -6.37 14.36
CA VAL A 289 10.06 -6.77 12.96
C VAL A 289 9.36 -8.09 12.73
N LEU A 290 8.65 -8.23 11.61
CA LEU A 290 8.18 -9.52 11.10
C LEU A 290 9.11 -10.00 9.99
N ARG A 291 9.68 -11.18 10.14
CA ARG A 291 10.46 -11.87 9.12
C ARG A 291 9.64 -13.01 8.54
N VAL A 292 9.41 -12.96 7.24
CA VAL A 292 8.77 -14.05 6.48
C VAL A 292 9.82 -14.68 5.59
N GLU A 293 10.10 -15.96 5.80
CA GLU A 293 11.10 -16.69 5.02
C GLU A 293 10.85 -18.19 5.11
N ASN A 294 11.05 -18.92 4.04
CA ASN A 294 10.86 -20.38 3.98
C ASN A 294 9.44 -20.84 4.39
N GLY A 295 8.41 -20.04 4.08
CA GLY A 295 7.02 -20.32 4.43
C GLY A 295 6.71 -20.21 5.93
N ARG A 296 7.58 -19.55 6.70
CA ARG A 296 7.42 -19.25 8.12
C ARG A 296 7.40 -17.77 8.36
N ILE A 297 6.75 -17.38 9.45
CA ILE A 297 6.74 -16.00 9.93
C ILE A 297 7.24 -15.96 11.38
N GLU A 298 8.12 -15.02 11.67
CA GLU A 298 8.73 -14.82 12.97
C GLU A 298 8.59 -13.37 13.41
N LEU A 299 8.22 -13.15 14.67
CA LEU A 299 8.28 -11.85 15.33
C LEU A 299 9.63 -11.68 16.01
N ILE A 300 10.36 -10.64 15.63
CA ILE A 300 11.67 -10.27 16.22
C ILE A 300 11.50 -8.95 16.95
N GLY A 301 12.04 -8.86 18.17
CA GLY A 301 11.98 -7.69 19.04
C GLY A 301 11.69 -8.08 20.48
N GLU A 302 11.51 -7.09 21.35
CA GLU A 302 11.26 -7.32 22.78
C GLU A 302 9.76 -7.19 23.15
N ARG A 303 8.96 -6.59 22.29
CA ARG A 303 7.56 -6.31 22.55
C ARG A 303 6.65 -7.35 21.89
N PRO A 304 5.52 -7.69 22.52
CA PRO A 304 4.51 -8.52 21.89
C PRO A 304 3.84 -7.76 20.73
N MET A 305 3.24 -8.50 19.83
CA MET A 305 2.40 -8.00 18.74
C MET A 305 0.95 -8.33 19.05
N ARG A 306 0.02 -7.39 18.79
CA ARG A 306 -1.39 -7.55 19.07
C ARG A 306 -2.15 -8.00 17.83
N ILE A 307 -2.97 -9.05 17.99
CA ILE A 307 -3.73 -9.66 16.89
C ILE A 307 -5.21 -9.30 17.01
N PHE A 308 -5.79 -8.92 15.87
CA PHE A 308 -7.21 -8.58 15.74
C PHE A 308 -7.86 -9.47 14.69
N ARG A 309 -8.98 -10.09 15.06
CA ARG A 309 -9.84 -10.89 14.19
C ARG A 309 -11.30 -10.67 14.55
N LYS A 310 -12.18 -10.65 13.56
CA LYS A 310 -13.61 -10.58 13.82
C LYS A 310 -14.08 -11.73 14.71
N GLY A 311 -14.90 -11.42 15.71
CA GLY A 311 -15.49 -12.40 16.62
C GLY A 311 -14.54 -12.94 17.70
N GLN A 312 -13.32 -12.40 17.80
CA GLN A 312 -12.35 -12.75 18.84
C GLN A 312 -11.93 -11.50 19.61
N ALA A 313 -11.74 -11.64 20.92
CA ALA A 313 -11.09 -10.59 21.70
C ALA A 313 -9.63 -10.43 21.22
N PRO A 314 -9.11 -9.19 21.09
CA PRO A 314 -7.71 -9.00 20.75
C PRO A 314 -6.77 -9.69 21.72
N TYR A 315 -5.73 -10.32 21.20
CA TYR A 315 -4.77 -11.07 22.02
C TYR A 315 -3.31 -10.77 21.62
N GLU A 316 -2.39 -11.05 22.51
CA GLU A 316 -0.97 -10.84 22.32
C GLU A 316 -0.27 -12.11 21.83
N VAL A 317 0.66 -11.93 20.90
CA VAL A 317 1.66 -12.93 20.51
C VAL A 317 3.05 -12.38 20.78
N ARG A 318 3.98 -13.25 21.18
CA ARG A 318 5.33 -12.88 21.62
C ARG A 318 6.39 -13.43 20.67
N PRO A 319 7.59 -12.86 20.67
CA PRO A 319 8.73 -13.50 20.02
C PRO A 319 8.88 -14.95 20.48
N GLY A 320 8.99 -15.87 19.50
CA GLY A 320 9.04 -17.31 19.75
C GLY A 320 7.71 -18.07 19.66
N ASP A 321 6.56 -17.37 19.65
CA ASP A 321 5.28 -18.00 19.40
C ASP A 321 5.14 -18.43 17.93
N ASP A 322 4.34 -19.46 17.66
CA ASP A 322 4.00 -19.84 16.30
C ASP A 322 3.01 -18.84 15.67
N LEU A 323 3.47 -18.13 14.66
CA LEU A 323 2.71 -17.11 13.92
C LEU A 323 2.26 -17.58 12.54
N ASN A 324 2.47 -18.85 12.18
CA ASN A 324 2.18 -19.34 10.84
C ASN A 324 0.69 -19.24 10.48
N PHE A 325 -0.20 -19.15 11.46
CA PHE A 325 -1.63 -18.90 11.27
C PHE A 325 -1.91 -17.55 10.55
N LEU A 326 -0.95 -16.63 10.51
CA LEU A 326 -1.06 -15.39 9.75
C LEU A 326 -0.88 -15.61 8.24
N LEU A 327 -0.27 -16.71 7.83
CA LEU A 327 -0.02 -17.04 6.43
C LEU A 327 -1.08 -18.00 5.84
N ASP A 328 -2.01 -18.46 6.67
CA ASP A 328 -3.13 -19.32 6.28
C ASP A 328 -4.34 -18.44 5.90
#